data_1ecef34f15dafa0f8cfee06d58eb7330
#
_entry.id   1ecef34f15dafa0f8cfee06d58eb7330
#
_cell.length_a   1.000
_cell.length_b   1.000
_cell.length_c   1.000
_cell.angle_alpha   90.00
_cell.angle_beta   90.00
_cell.angle_gamma   90.00
#
_symmetry.space_group_name_H-M   'P 1'
#
loop_
_entity.id
_entity.type
_entity.pdbx_description
1 polymer ?
#
loop_
_entity_poly.entity_id
_entity_poly.type
_entity_poly.pdbx_seq_one_letter_code
_entity_poly.pdbx_strand_id
1 'polypeptide(L)'
;RWRIGRQKDLSLRDDVPMKILSHFEPEEEYVLEPGDMLYLPPRWAHDGIAVDAGCMTYSIGFRVPQRASLAGELMLRMTDAFEDCTLYRDANQVATTTPAAIPAGLEVFAQDALQRLLADRESLACALGEVMTEPKPKVWFEEPDADWEPGAVQLDRRTRMMYDDKHIFINGDSFRAGGADARLMRQLADQRSLP
;
A
#
# COMPACT_ATOMS: atom_id res chain seq x y z
N ARG A 1 -3.78 -1.41 31.24
CA ARG A 1 -3.22 -2.76 31.24
C ARG A 1 -3.42 -3.44 29.90
N TRP A 2 -2.37 -4.03 29.34
CA TRP A 2 -2.40 -4.76 28.08
C TRP A 2 -1.98 -6.21 28.29
N ARG A 3 -2.72 -7.15 27.70
CA ARG A 3 -2.37 -8.56 27.65
C ARG A 3 -2.11 -8.95 26.20
N ILE A 4 -1.06 -9.71 25.94
CA ILE A 4 -0.65 -10.12 24.59
C ILE A 4 -0.37 -11.63 24.55
N GLY A 5 -0.54 -12.23 23.37
CA GLY A 5 -0.28 -13.66 23.16
C GLY A 5 -0.02 -14.00 21.70
N ARG A 6 0.81 -15.01 21.47
CA ARG A 6 1.22 -15.50 20.14
C ARG A 6 0.40 -16.71 19.69
N GLN A 7 -0.81 -16.86 20.21
CA GLN A 7 -1.68 -17.98 19.89
C GLN A 7 -1.89 -18.11 18.36
N LYS A 8 -2.04 -19.35 17.90
CA LYS A 8 -2.28 -19.67 16.49
C LYS A 8 -3.74 -19.54 16.09
N ASP A 9 -4.64 -19.88 17.01
CA ASP A 9 -6.08 -19.74 16.79
C ASP A 9 -6.49 -18.28 16.92
N LEU A 10 -6.93 -17.70 15.81
CA LEU A 10 -7.43 -16.34 15.71
C LEU A 10 -8.90 -16.33 15.27
N SER A 11 -9.64 -17.40 15.56
CA SER A 11 -11.07 -17.49 15.29
C SER A 11 -11.84 -16.37 16.02
N LEU A 12 -12.78 -15.78 15.32
CA LEU A 12 -13.56 -14.66 15.82
C LEU A 12 -14.92 -15.13 16.29
N ARG A 13 -15.50 -14.37 17.19
CA ARG A 13 -16.89 -14.53 17.60
C ARG A 13 -17.81 -14.08 16.47
N ASP A 14 -18.80 -14.91 16.14
CA ASP A 14 -19.79 -14.62 15.09
C ASP A 14 -20.99 -13.79 15.59
N ASP A 15 -21.17 -13.73 16.91
CA ASP A 15 -22.31 -13.08 17.55
C ASP A 15 -22.14 -11.57 17.79
N VAL A 16 -21.00 -10.99 17.40
CA VAL A 16 -20.69 -9.58 17.59
C VAL A 16 -20.15 -8.93 16.32
N PRO A 17 -20.51 -7.65 16.04
CA PRO A 17 -20.06 -6.96 14.81
C PRO A 17 -18.57 -6.55 14.84
N MET A 18 -17.90 -6.74 15.96
CA MET A 18 -16.47 -6.41 16.14
C MET A 18 -15.58 -7.64 16.02
N LYS A 19 -14.33 -7.44 15.62
CA LYS A 19 -13.34 -8.52 15.54
C LYS A 19 -12.85 -8.89 16.95
N ILE A 20 -13.64 -9.69 17.66
CA ILE A 20 -13.30 -10.20 18.98
C ILE A 20 -12.92 -11.67 18.83
N LEU A 21 -11.80 -12.07 19.41
CA LEU A 21 -11.39 -13.47 19.45
C LEU A 21 -12.39 -14.30 20.28
N SER A 22 -12.73 -15.49 19.78
CA SER A 22 -13.58 -16.43 20.50
C SER A 22 -12.86 -17.00 21.74
N HIS A 23 -11.55 -17.11 21.66
CA HIS A 23 -10.68 -17.55 22.75
C HIS A 23 -9.40 -16.72 22.76
N PHE A 24 -8.91 -16.34 23.96
CA PHE A 24 -7.67 -15.58 24.10
C PHE A 24 -6.79 -16.18 25.19
N GLU A 25 -5.56 -16.52 24.83
CA GLU A 25 -4.54 -17.07 25.71
C GLU A 25 -3.42 -16.04 25.92
N PRO A 26 -3.49 -15.19 26.95
CA PRO A 26 -2.45 -14.21 27.23
C PRO A 26 -1.18 -14.90 27.71
N GLU A 27 -0.04 -14.55 27.09
CA GLU A 27 1.29 -15.01 27.49
C GLU A 27 2.00 -13.97 28.37
N GLU A 28 1.74 -12.69 28.11
CA GLU A 28 2.39 -11.55 28.76
C GLU A 28 1.38 -10.48 29.13
N GLU A 29 1.66 -9.76 30.21
CA GLU A 29 0.83 -8.65 30.67
C GLU A 29 1.70 -7.44 31.00
N TYR A 30 1.26 -6.26 30.56
CA TYR A 30 1.95 -4.98 30.79
C TYR A 30 0.96 -3.94 31.34
N VAL A 31 1.37 -3.22 32.38
CA VAL A 31 0.73 -1.98 32.79
C VAL A 31 1.55 -0.84 32.19
N LEU A 32 0.97 -0.09 31.29
CA LEU A 32 1.63 1.02 30.61
C LEU A 32 1.23 2.33 31.28
N GLU A 33 2.20 3.22 31.43
CA GLU A 33 2.04 4.56 31.98
C GLU A 33 2.03 5.61 30.84
N PRO A 34 1.64 6.88 31.12
CA PRO A 34 1.72 7.94 30.14
C PRO A 34 3.13 8.10 29.55
N GLY A 35 3.25 8.00 28.22
CA GLY A 35 4.51 8.05 27.49
C GLY A 35 5.03 6.68 27.05
N ASP A 36 4.52 5.59 27.61
CA ASP A 36 4.89 4.26 27.19
C ASP A 36 4.31 3.90 25.82
N MET A 37 5.01 3.07 25.08
CA MET A 37 4.58 2.54 23.77
C MET A 37 4.72 1.02 23.75
N LEU A 38 3.63 0.35 23.32
CA LEU A 38 3.63 -1.09 23.07
C LEU A 38 3.58 -1.34 21.56
N TYR A 39 4.58 -2.00 21.01
CA TYR A 39 4.59 -2.48 19.64
C TYR A 39 4.03 -3.89 19.57
N LEU A 40 3.00 -4.09 18.77
CA LEU A 40 2.39 -5.39 18.52
C LEU A 40 2.69 -5.83 17.09
N PRO A 41 3.45 -6.92 16.89
CA PRO A 41 3.64 -7.49 15.57
C PRO A 41 2.32 -7.92 14.92
N PRO A 42 2.25 -8.03 13.58
CA PRO A 42 1.04 -8.51 12.90
C PRO A 42 0.58 -9.87 13.45
N ARG A 43 -0.75 -9.99 13.63
CA ARG A 43 -1.43 -11.20 14.09
C ARG A 43 -1.17 -11.61 15.56
N TRP A 44 -0.57 -10.75 16.36
CA TRP A 44 -0.52 -10.97 17.79
C TRP A 44 -1.89 -10.69 18.41
N ALA A 45 -2.40 -11.66 19.15
CA ALA A 45 -3.61 -11.50 19.93
C ALA A 45 -3.35 -10.54 21.09
N HIS A 46 -4.27 -9.63 21.34
CA HIS A 46 -4.13 -8.66 22.42
C HIS A 46 -5.49 -8.17 22.91
N ASP A 47 -5.52 -7.78 24.16
CA ASP A 47 -6.62 -7.03 24.73
C ASP A 47 -6.11 -5.88 25.61
N GLY A 48 -6.86 -4.78 25.63
CA GLY A 48 -6.58 -3.60 26.44
C GLY A 48 -7.68 -3.39 27.46
N ILE A 49 -7.31 -3.28 28.74
CA ILE A 49 -8.23 -3.03 29.82
C ILE A 49 -7.86 -1.71 30.50
N ALA A 50 -8.79 -0.76 30.55
CA ALA A 50 -8.60 0.50 31.28
C ALA A 50 -8.38 0.21 32.77
N VAL A 51 -7.38 0.81 33.36
CA VAL A 51 -7.06 0.63 34.80
C VAL A 51 -7.76 1.68 35.67
N ASP A 52 -8.16 2.80 35.05
CA ASP A 52 -8.93 3.86 35.68
C ASP A 52 -9.83 4.61 34.67
N ALA A 53 -10.61 5.56 35.15
CA ALA A 53 -11.56 6.34 34.33
C ALA A 53 -10.87 7.35 33.40
N GLY A 54 -9.63 7.73 33.65
CA GLY A 54 -8.84 8.66 32.83
C GLY A 54 -7.94 7.97 31.81
N CYS A 55 -7.98 6.65 31.71
CA CYS A 55 -7.12 5.87 30.83
C CYS A 55 -7.42 6.12 29.36
N MET A 56 -6.41 6.58 28.61
CA MET A 56 -6.49 6.82 27.18
C MET A 56 -5.36 6.10 26.44
N THR A 57 -5.67 5.52 25.29
CA THR A 57 -4.70 4.87 24.41
C THR A 57 -4.86 5.34 22.97
N TYR A 58 -3.76 5.70 22.34
CA TYR A 58 -3.69 5.97 20.92
C TYR A 58 -3.17 4.74 20.19
N SER A 59 -3.96 4.25 19.23
CA SER A 59 -3.55 3.13 18.36
C SER A 59 -3.06 3.66 17.02
N ILE A 60 -1.81 3.36 16.68
CA ILE A 60 -1.21 3.70 15.40
C ILE A 60 -1.05 2.41 14.60
N GLY A 61 -1.87 2.23 13.57
CA GLY A 61 -1.86 1.02 12.74
C GLY A 61 -1.00 1.19 11.49
N PHE A 62 -0.01 0.34 11.32
CA PHE A 62 0.74 0.20 10.08
C PHE A 62 0.08 -0.91 9.23
N ARG A 63 -0.42 -0.55 8.05
CA ARG A 63 -0.98 -1.54 7.13
C ARG A 63 0.13 -2.18 6.33
N VAL A 64 0.28 -3.49 6.45
CA VAL A 64 1.14 -4.29 5.59
C VAL A 64 0.35 -4.63 4.32
N PRO A 65 0.91 -4.40 3.11
CA PRO A 65 0.24 -4.76 1.87
C PRO A 65 -0.07 -6.26 1.81
N GLN A 66 -1.30 -6.60 1.49
CA GLN A 66 -1.69 -7.97 1.18
C GLN A 66 -1.30 -8.29 -0.26
N ARG A 67 -0.69 -9.46 -0.50
CA ARG A 67 -0.19 -9.84 -1.84
C ARG A 67 -1.26 -9.72 -2.93
N ALA A 68 -2.46 -10.24 -2.69
CA ALA A 68 -3.54 -10.20 -3.67
C ALA A 68 -4.02 -8.77 -3.94
N SER A 69 -4.21 -7.96 -2.89
CA SER A 69 -4.62 -6.56 -3.03
C SER A 69 -3.55 -5.74 -3.75
N LEU A 70 -2.28 -5.90 -3.34
CA LEU A 70 -1.17 -5.20 -3.99
C LEU A 70 -1.06 -5.58 -5.48
N ALA A 71 -1.17 -6.86 -5.82
CA ALA A 71 -1.14 -7.29 -7.21
C ALA A 71 -2.27 -6.67 -8.04
N GLY A 72 -3.48 -6.60 -7.49
CA GLY A 72 -4.63 -5.95 -8.16
C GLY A 72 -4.40 -4.46 -8.42
N GLU A 73 -3.93 -3.72 -7.41
CA GLU A 73 -3.62 -2.29 -7.54
C GLU A 73 -2.49 -2.03 -8.56
N LEU A 74 -1.43 -2.85 -8.53
CA LEU A 74 -0.34 -2.74 -9.49
C LEU A 74 -0.80 -3.02 -10.92
N MET A 75 -1.56 -4.09 -11.12
CA MET A 75 -2.09 -4.45 -12.45
C MET A 75 -2.98 -3.34 -13.00
N LEU A 76 -3.86 -2.76 -12.18
CA LEU A 76 -4.73 -1.67 -12.60
C LEU A 76 -3.91 -0.48 -13.14
N ARG A 77 -2.92 -0.02 -12.37
CA ARG A 77 -2.08 1.12 -12.78
C ARG A 77 -1.20 0.81 -13.99
N MET A 78 -0.63 -0.39 -14.03
CA MET A 78 0.19 -0.79 -15.18
C MET A 78 -0.65 -0.90 -16.47
N THR A 79 -1.91 -1.33 -16.39
CA THR A 79 -2.79 -1.41 -17.57
C THR A 79 -3.19 -0.03 -18.09
N ASP A 80 -3.32 0.98 -17.22
CA ASP A 80 -3.62 2.34 -17.65
C ASP A 80 -2.49 2.96 -18.51
N ALA A 81 -1.25 2.52 -18.30
CA ALA A 81 -0.08 2.95 -19.05
C ALA A 81 0.31 2.00 -20.21
N PHE A 82 -0.40 0.89 -20.37
CA PHE A 82 -0.06 -0.16 -21.35
C PHE A 82 -0.68 0.10 -22.72
N GLU A 83 0.14 0.53 -23.67
CA GLU A 83 -0.30 0.95 -25.01
C GLU A 83 -0.17 -0.17 -26.07
N ASP A 84 -0.33 -1.45 -25.75
CA ASP A 84 -0.28 -2.54 -26.73
C ASP A 84 -1.67 -2.75 -27.37
N CYS A 85 -1.86 -2.24 -28.58
CA CYS A 85 -3.09 -2.38 -29.37
C CYS A 85 -3.09 -3.61 -30.31
N THR A 86 -2.22 -4.60 -30.06
CA THR A 86 -2.14 -5.80 -30.90
C THR A 86 -3.44 -6.60 -30.82
N LEU A 87 -4.01 -6.92 -31.98
CA LEU A 87 -5.23 -7.71 -32.07
C LEU A 87 -4.92 -9.21 -32.19
N TYR A 88 -5.70 -10.03 -31.51
CA TYR A 88 -5.69 -11.48 -31.75
C TYR A 88 -6.09 -11.79 -33.19
N ARG A 89 -5.40 -12.74 -33.83
CA ARG A 89 -5.66 -13.19 -35.18
C ARG A 89 -5.74 -14.71 -35.22
N ASP A 90 -6.79 -15.24 -35.81
CA ASP A 90 -7.08 -16.68 -35.93
C ASP A 90 -6.99 -17.19 -37.37
N ALA A 91 -6.26 -16.51 -38.25
CA ALA A 91 -6.19 -16.78 -39.67
C ALA A 91 -5.80 -18.26 -40.03
N ASN A 92 -5.16 -18.95 -39.07
CA ASN A 92 -4.75 -20.36 -39.25
C ASN A 92 -5.66 -21.34 -38.49
N GLN A 93 -6.76 -20.88 -37.91
CA GLN A 93 -7.69 -21.75 -37.19
C GLN A 93 -8.58 -22.52 -38.17
N VAL A 94 -8.59 -23.82 -38.04
CA VAL A 94 -9.47 -24.69 -38.84
C VAL A 94 -10.91 -24.64 -38.26
N ALA A 95 -11.87 -24.98 -39.13
CA ALA A 95 -13.28 -25.07 -38.71
C ALA A 95 -13.41 -26.06 -37.53
N THR A 96 -14.18 -25.65 -36.53
CA THR A 96 -14.39 -26.46 -35.32
C THR A 96 -15.84 -26.93 -35.21
N THR A 97 -16.03 -28.13 -34.64
CA THR A 97 -17.35 -28.64 -34.23
C THR A 97 -17.75 -28.25 -32.81
N THR A 98 -16.85 -27.57 -32.08
CA THR A 98 -17.04 -27.11 -30.70
C THR A 98 -16.85 -25.60 -30.60
N PRO A 99 -17.74 -24.78 -31.16
CA PRO A 99 -17.55 -23.33 -31.27
C PRO A 99 -17.52 -22.58 -29.91
N ALA A 100 -17.97 -23.23 -28.86
CA ALA A 100 -17.93 -22.66 -27.50
C ALA A 100 -16.63 -22.96 -26.73
N ALA A 101 -15.73 -23.80 -27.30
CA ALA A 101 -14.45 -24.07 -26.69
C ALA A 101 -13.49 -22.88 -26.91
N ILE A 102 -12.79 -22.47 -25.86
CA ILE A 102 -11.75 -21.43 -25.98
C ILE A 102 -10.61 -21.94 -26.85
N PRO A 103 -10.25 -21.23 -27.94
CA PRO A 103 -9.13 -21.67 -28.79
C PRO A 103 -7.80 -21.59 -28.04
N ALA A 104 -6.95 -22.61 -28.20
CA ALA A 104 -5.62 -22.62 -27.59
C ALA A 104 -4.76 -21.40 -27.99
N GLY A 105 -4.92 -20.91 -29.23
CA GLY A 105 -4.25 -19.69 -29.69
C GLY A 105 -4.66 -18.43 -28.90
N LEU A 106 -5.91 -18.35 -28.47
CA LEU A 106 -6.38 -17.24 -27.64
C LEU A 106 -5.81 -17.31 -26.21
N GLU A 107 -5.64 -18.52 -25.66
CA GLU A 107 -4.98 -18.71 -24.36
C GLU A 107 -3.52 -18.26 -24.41
N VAL A 108 -2.79 -18.64 -25.47
CA VAL A 108 -1.40 -18.22 -25.68
C VAL A 108 -1.31 -16.70 -25.83
N PHE A 109 -2.21 -16.10 -26.60
CA PHE A 109 -2.25 -14.63 -26.76
C PHE A 109 -2.52 -13.91 -25.43
N ALA A 110 -3.43 -14.41 -24.62
CA ALA A 110 -3.72 -13.85 -23.30
C ALA A 110 -2.53 -13.96 -22.33
N GLN A 111 -1.81 -15.09 -22.37
CA GLN A 111 -0.59 -15.27 -21.58
C GLN A 111 0.52 -14.31 -22.03
N ASP A 112 0.73 -14.14 -23.34
CA ASP A 112 1.71 -13.20 -23.90
C ASP A 112 1.38 -11.76 -23.50
N ALA A 113 0.13 -11.35 -23.54
CA ALA A 113 -0.31 -10.03 -23.13
C ALA A 113 0.05 -9.75 -21.65
N LEU A 114 -0.22 -10.68 -20.76
CA LEU A 114 0.16 -10.55 -19.34
C LEU A 114 1.67 -10.54 -19.14
N GLN A 115 2.40 -11.38 -19.87
CA GLN A 115 3.86 -11.42 -19.79
C GLN A 115 4.49 -10.09 -20.26
N ARG A 116 3.98 -9.48 -21.32
CA ARG A 116 4.43 -8.17 -21.81
C ARG A 116 4.18 -7.07 -20.80
N LEU A 117 2.96 -7.04 -20.23
CA LEU A 117 2.63 -6.08 -19.16
C LEU A 117 3.62 -6.20 -18.00
N LEU A 118 3.89 -7.41 -17.51
CA LEU A 118 4.77 -7.65 -16.37
C LEU A 118 6.27 -7.51 -16.68
N ALA A 119 6.65 -7.52 -17.97
CA ALA A 119 8.04 -7.32 -18.38
C ALA A 119 8.49 -5.86 -18.24
N ASP A 120 7.57 -4.92 -18.23
CA ASP A 120 7.88 -3.50 -18.04
C ASP A 120 8.20 -3.20 -16.57
N ARG A 121 9.50 -3.27 -16.26
CA ARG A 121 9.98 -3.03 -14.90
C ARG A 121 9.89 -1.58 -14.47
N GLU A 122 9.93 -0.63 -15.41
CA GLU A 122 9.80 0.79 -15.10
C GLU A 122 8.36 1.12 -14.73
N SER A 123 7.39 0.64 -15.52
CA SER A 123 5.96 0.74 -15.18
C SER A 123 5.63 0.09 -13.84
N LEU A 124 6.19 -1.09 -13.57
CA LEU A 124 6.00 -1.76 -12.26
C LEU A 124 6.57 -0.93 -11.09
N ALA A 125 7.75 -0.34 -11.26
CA ALA A 125 8.36 0.49 -10.22
C ALA A 125 7.54 1.76 -9.96
N CYS A 126 7.08 2.43 -11.03
CA CYS A 126 6.19 3.58 -10.92
C CYS A 126 4.89 3.22 -10.21
N ALA A 127 4.19 2.19 -10.70
CA ALA A 127 2.95 1.72 -10.08
C ALA A 127 3.12 1.39 -8.58
N LEU A 128 4.24 0.75 -8.20
CA LEU A 128 4.52 0.44 -6.79
C LEU A 128 4.69 1.71 -5.95
N GLY A 129 5.49 2.65 -6.42
CA GLY A 129 5.73 3.92 -5.70
C GLY A 129 4.45 4.74 -5.56
N GLU A 130 3.64 4.81 -6.60
CA GLU A 130 2.34 5.47 -6.60
C GLU A 130 1.37 4.83 -5.60
N VAL A 131 1.17 3.50 -5.66
CA VAL A 131 0.33 2.77 -4.71
C VAL A 131 0.78 2.99 -3.26
N MET A 132 2.09 2.96 -3.02
CA MET A 132 2.64 3.11 -1.67
C MET A 132 2.55 4.53 -1.14
N THR A 133 2.47 5.52 -2.03
CA THR A 133 2.37 6.94 -1.65
C THR A 133 0.96 7.50 -1.78
N GLU A 134 0.01 6.80 -2.37
CA GLU A 134 -1.35 7.28 -2.54
C GLU A 134 -1.98 7.69 -1.20
N PRO A 135 -2.53 8.91 -1.09
CA PRO A 135 -3.19 9.38 0.10
C PRO A 135 -4.38 8.49 0.49
N LYS A 136 -4.66 8.40 1.78
CA LYS A 136 -5.88 7.72 2.24
C LYS A 136 -7.11 8.48 1.74
N PRO A 137 -8.24 7.80 1.50
CA PRO A 137 -9.51 8.46 1.23
C PRO A 137 -9.81 9.54 2.29
N LYS A 138 -10.31 10.69 1.86
CA LYS A 138 -10.62 11.85 2.71
C LYS A 138 -9.40 12.63 3.21
N VAL A 139 -8.22 12.42 2.64
CA VAL A 139 -7.08 13.33 2.80
C VAL A 139 -7.14 14.34 1.66
N TRP A 140 -7.09 15.62 2.00
CA TRP A 140 -6.96 16.72 1.06
C TRP A 140 -5.86 17.66 1.53
N PHE A 141 -5.27 18.35 0.59
CA PHE A 141 -4.23 19.36 0.84
C PHE A 141 -4.83 20.73 0.60
N GLU A 142 -4.54 21.66 1.49
CA GLU A 142 -4.89 23.06 1.30
C GLU A 142 -3.88 23.69 0.34
N GLU A 143 -4.34 24.62 -0.49
CA GLU A 143 -3.43 25.43 -1.30
C GLU A 143 -2.55 26.27 -0.36
N PRO A 144 -1.25 26.44 -0.66
CA PRO A 144 -0.39 27.29 0.12
C PRO A 144 -0.91 28.74 0.08
N ASP A 145 -0.74 29.47 1.19
CA ASP A 145 -1.09 30.87 1.26
C ASP A 145 -0.40 31.65 0.14
N ALA A 146 -1.12 32.63 -0.43
CA ALA A 146 -0.62 33.46 -1.54
C ALA A 146 0.65 34.25 -1.19
N ASP A 147 0.93 34.42 0.09
CA ASP A 147 2.08 35.16 0.63
C ASP A 147 3.27 34.24 0.98
N TRP A 148 3.39 33.07 0.31
CA TRP A 148 4.51 32.17 0.55
C TRP A 148 5.84 32.83 0.19
N GLU A 149 6.72 32.99 1.18
CA GLU A 149 8.08 33.48 0.98
C GLU A 149 9.06 32.30 0.81
N PRO A 150 10.07 32.41 -0.07
CA PRO A 150 11.14 31.42 -0.19
C PRO A 150 11.87 31.27 1.15
N GLY A 151 11.88 30.09 1.70
CA GLY A 151 12.51 29.79 2.99
C GLY A 151 12.56 28.29 3.23
N ALA A 152 12.65 27.90 4.51
CA ALA A 152 12.62 26.51 4.89
C ALA A 152 11.35 25.81 4.38
N VAL A 153 11.52 24.67 3.71
CA VAL A 153 10.42 23.84 3.18
C VAL A 153 10.15 22.71 4.16
N GLN A 154 8.89 22.53 4.52
CA GLN A 154 8.44 21.41 5.34
C GLN A 154 7.31 20.67 4.64
N LEU A 155 7.40 19.34 4.57
CA LEU A 155 6.30 18.52 4.06
C LEU A 155 5.11 18.53 5.01
N ASP A 156 3.91 18.74 4.46
CA ASP A 156 2.67 18.53 5.22
C ASP A 156 2.69 17.12 5.86
N ARG A 157 2.17 16.99 7.07
CA ARG A 157 2.16 15.72 7.81
C ARG A 157 1.41 14.61 7.07
N ARG A 158 0.46 14.96 6.23
CA ARG A 158 -0.36 14.04 5.42
C ARG A 158 0.36 13.59 4.15
N THR A 159 1.37 14.33 3.69
CA THR A 159 2.15 14.00 2.49
C THR A 159 2.88 12.68 2.67
N ARG A 160 2.68 11.80 1.71
CA ARG A 160 3.42 10.55 1.57
C ARG A 160 4.43 10.71 0.46
N MET A 161 5.70 10.51 0.78
CA MET A 161 6.79 10.65 -0.16
C MET A 161 7.74 9.49 -0.04
N MET A 162 8.10 8.90 -1.18
CA MET A 162 9.06 7.80 -1.31
C MET A 162 9.94 8.05 -2.53
N TYR A 163 10.98 7.27 -2.70
CA TYR A 163 11.84 7.34 -3.88
C TYR A 163 12.51 5.99 -4.18
N ASP A 164 12.92 5.82 -5.42
CA ASP A 164 13.86 4.81 -5.88
C ASP A 164 15.09 5.47 -6.54
N ASP A 165 15.85 4.70 -7.30
CA ASP A 165 17.06 5.23 -7.97
C ASP A 165 16.75 6.25 -9.08
N LYS A 166 15.55 6.22 -9.66
CA LYS A 166 15.17 7.02 -10.83
C LYS A 166 14.00 7.97 -10.57
N HIS A 167 13.17 7.67 -9.57
CA HIS A 167 11.90 8.34 -9.38
C HIS A 167 11.75 8.88 -7.96
N ILE A 168 10.96 9.94 -7.87
CA ILE A 168 10.37 10.45 -6.64
C ILE A 168 8.86 10.20 -6.74
N PHE A 169 8.27 9.69 -5.66
CA PHE A 169 6.85 9.43 -5.56
C PHE A 169 6.25 10.33 -4.49
N ILE A 170 5.20 11.05 -4.83
CA ILE A 170 4.53 11.98 -3.92
C ILE A 170 3.02 11.82 -4.08
N ASN A 171 2.35 11.44 -3.01
CA ASN A 171 0.88 11.41 -2.93
C ASN A 171 0.19 10.65 -4.07
N GLY A 172 0.81 9.60 -4.59
CA GLY A 172 0.25 8.77 -5.66
C GLY A 172 0.74 9.11 -7.07
N ASP A 173 1.56 10.16 -7.20
CA ASP A 173 2.18 10.52 -8.48
C ASP A 173 3.65 10.13 -8.52
N SER A 174 4.16 9.83 -9.73
CA SER A 174 5.56 9.49 -10.00
C SER A 174 6.23 10.57 -10.83
N PHE A 175 7.45 10.96 -10.43
CA PHE A 175 8.26 11.97 -11.12
C PHE A 175 9.64 11.41 -11.38
N ARG A 176 10.09 11.46 -12.61
CA ARG A 176 11.47 11.11 -12.95
C ARG A 176 12.39 12.23 -12.48
N ALA A 177 13.37 11.91 -11.64
CA ALA A 177 14.25 12.90 -11.05
C ALA A 177 15.72 12.51 -11.22
N GLY A 178 16.55 13.52 -11.48
CA GLY A 178 18.01 13.35 -11.66
C GLY A 178 18.80 14.53 -11.11
N GLY A 179 20.11 14.34 -10.97
CA GLY A 179 21.03 15.43 -10.61
C GLY A 179 20.84 16.01 -9.22
N ALA A 180 20.91 17.33 -9.11
CA ALA A 180 20.82 18.07 -7.84
C ALA A 180 19.41 17.97 -7.24
N ASP A 181 18.38 18.11 -8.08
CA ASP A 181 16.98 18.09 -7.67
C ASP A 181 16.59 16.76 -7.03
N ALA A 182 17.05 15.64 -7.62
CA ALA A 182 16.80 14.32 -7.04
C ALA A 182 17.43 14.18 -5.64
N ARG A 183 18.64 14.72 -5.42
CA ARG A 183 19.28 14.68 -4.09
C ARG A 183 18.49 15.49 -3.07
N LEU A 184 18.05 16.68 -3.46
CA LEU A 184 17.27 17.57 -2.60
C LEU A 184 15.92 16.94 -2.24
N MET A 185 15.22 16.38 -3.23
CA MET A 185 13.93 15.71 -3.02
C MET A 185 14.04 14.45 -2.14
N ARG A 186 15.11 13.67 -2.30
CA ARG A 186 15.38 12.53 -1.41
C ARG A 186 15.65 12.97 0.02
N GLN A 187 16.45 14.03 0.19
CA GLN A 187 16.69 14.62 1.51
C GLN A 187 15.37 15.12 2.15
N LEU A 188 14.53 15.78 1.35
CA LEU A 188 13.19 16.19 1.81
C LEU A 188 12.31 15.01 2.22
N ALA A 189 12.34 13.91 1.46
CA ALA A 189 11.59 12.70 1.80
C ALA A 189 12.04 12.10 3.14
N ASP A 190 13.36 12.03 3.37
CA ASP A 190 13.95 11.42 4.58
C ASP A 190 13.81 12.30 5.82
N GLN A 191 14.04 13.61 5.68
CA GLN A 191 14.07 14.55 6.79
C GLN A 191 12.74 15.26 7.04
N ARG A 192 11.83 15.22 6.08
CA ARG A 192 10.53 15.90 6.07
C ARG A 192 10.64 17.43 6.04
N SER A 193 11.83 17.99 6.03
CA SER A 193 12.10 19.42 5.93
C SER A 193 13.45 19.70 5.30
N LEU A 194 13.55 20.88 4.68
CA LEU A 194 14.80 21.45 4.17
C LEU A 194 14.98 22.86 4.76
N PRO A 195 16.24 23.26 5.01
CA PRO A 195 16.55 24.60 5.54
C PRO A 195 16.26 25.69 4.54
#